data_fb83403235d5783f2a9dcafbc6bafb0d
#
_entry.id   fb83403235d5783f2a9dcafbc6bafb0d
#
_cell.length_a   1.000
_cell.length_b   1.000
_cell.length_c   1.000
_cell.angle_alpha   90.00
_cell.angle_beta   90.00
_cell.angle_gamma   90.00
#
_symmetry.space_group_name_H-M   'P 1'
#
loop_
_entity.id
_entity.type
_entity.pdbx_description
1 polymer ?
#
loop_
_entity_poly.entity_id
_entity_poly.type
_entity_poly.pdbx_seq_one_letter_code
_entity_poly.pdbx_strand_id
1 'polypeptide(L)'
;MKPSRTEVEQAFRGLRDRIVARLTELDGGGRFVRKDWERPGGGGGEMSELRGVLFEKGGCNFSSVHGERYPTVPEGKASEADLRLGIRAPAPEEVAGQPFFATGVSLVMHPRSPFVPVVHLNVRYIEVGQAAWFGGGTDLTPFAPFEEDTAHFHGALREVCGDERYARFSQWAKDYFFITHRNSERGVGGIFFDYLRASEEIFQFVQNVGDAFLRAYVPLVERRQLTTYTENDRQNQLRWRGRYVEFNLIYDRGTLFGLKSGGNIEAIFMSLPPLVSW
;
A
#
# COMPACT_ATOMS: atom_id res chain seq x y z
N MET A 1 -5.29 24.69 -5.94
CA MET A 1 -5.34 24.02 -7.28
C MET A 1 -5.03 22.54 -7.07
N LYS A 2 -5.32 21.66 -8.04
CA LYS A 2 -4.83 20.28 -8.01
C LYS A 2 -3.42 20.25 -8.62
N PRO A 3 -2.54 19.34 -8.18
CA PRO A 3 -1.23 19.15 -8.81
C PRO A 3 -1.39 18.63 -10.25
N SER A 4 -0.38 18.86 -11.07
CA SER A 4 -0.31 18.27 -12.42
C SER A 4 0.04 16.78 -12.35
N ARG A 5 -0.32 16.01 -13.38
CA ARG A 5 0.04 14.59 -13.50
C ARG A 5 1.56 14.39 -13.39
N THR A 6 2.33 15.23 -14.07
CA THR A 6 3.80 15.17 -14.09
C THR A 6 4.40 15.36 -12.69
N GLU A 7 3.91 16.35 -11.92
CA GLU A 7 4.36 16.59 -10.54
C GLU A 7 4.09 15.38 -9.64
N VAL A 8 2.90 14.79 -9.76
CA VAL A 8 2.54 13.60 -8.98
C VAL A 8 3.41 12.40 -9.36
N GLU A 9 3.62 12.15 -10.65
CA GLU A 9 4.49 11.06 -11.11
C GLU A 9 5.93 11.21 -10.64
N GLN A 10 6.48 12.41 -10.73
CA GLN A 10 7.85 12.69 -10.27
C GLN A 10 7.99 12.49 -8.76
N ALA A 11 7.03 12.98 -7.97
CA ALA A 11 7.02 12.78 -6.52
C ALA A 11 6.93 11.28 -6.15
N PHE A 12 6.07 10.52 -6.81
CA PHE A 12 5.91 9.09 -6.56
C PHE A 12 7.13 8.26 -7.00
N ARG A 13 7.74 8.59 -8.14
CA ARG A 13 9.02 7.97 -8.54
C ARG A 13 10.12 8.26 -7.52
N GLY A 14 10.25 9.50 -7.09
CA GLY A 14 11.22 9.89 -6.05
C GLY A 14 10.97 9.17 -4.72
N LEU A 15 9.72 9.04 -4.30
CA LEU A 15 9.35 8.24 -3.10
C LEU A 15 9.79 6.78 -3.25
N ARG A 16 9.44 6.13 -4.37
CA ARG A 16 9.83 4.76 -4.65
C ARG A 16 11.35 4.59 -4.61
N ASP A 17 12.11 5.52 -5.21
CA ASP A 17 13.56 5.43 -5.24
C ASP A 17 14.19 5.56 -3.85
N ARG A 18 13.68 6.48 -3.00
CA ARG A 18 14.13 6.60 -1.60
C ARG A 18 13.85 5.33 -0.81
N ILE A 19 12.67 4.75 -0.96
CA ILE A 19 12.30 3.51 -0.27
C ILE A 19 13.19 2.35 -0.72
N VAL A 20 13.36 2.17 -2.03
CA VAL A 20 14.20 1.11 -2.60
C VAL A 20 15.64 1.22 -2.12
N ALA A 21 16.22 2.42 -2.12
CA ALA A 21 17.58 2.66 -1.63
C ALA A 21 17.71 2.24 -0.15
N ARG A 22 16.82 2.72 0.71
CA ARG A 22 16.90 2.44 2.16
C ARG A 22 16.66 0.97 2.49
N LEU A 23 15.70 0.30 1.82
CA LEU A 23 15.44 -1.12 2.05
C LEU A 23 16.56 -2.02 1.48
N THR A 24 17.25 -1.59 0.44
CA THR A 24 18.46 -2.27 -0.07
C THR A 24 19.60 -2.21 0.96
N GLU A 25 19.85 -1.06 1.53
CA GLU A 25 20.83 -0.89 2.61
C GLU A 25 20.49 -1.75 3.83
N LEU A 26 19.21 -1.74 4.23
CA LEU A 26 18.72 -2.49 5.38
C LEU A 26 18.84 -4.00 5.19
N ASP A 27 18.60 -4.52 3.99
CA ASP A 27 18.74 -5.94 3.67
C ASP A 27 20.20 -6.41 3.73
N GLY A 28 21.14 -5.57 3.32
CA GLY A 28 22.58 -5.81 3.39
C GLY A 28 23.14 -6.85 2.42
N GLY A 29 22.32 -7.62 1.71
CA GLY A 29 22.75 -8.67 0.79
C GLY A 29 21.99 -8.74 -0.53
N GLY A 30 20.72 -8.35 -0.52
CA GLY A 30 19.86 -8.34 -1.69
C GLY A 30 19.90 -7.03 -2.45
N ARG A 31 19.40 -7.05 -3.69
CA ARG A 31 19.20 -5.87 -4.52
C ARG A 31 17.84 -5.93 -5.19
N PHE A 32 17.20 -4.78 -5.34
CA PHE A 32 15.98 -4.69 -6.15
C PHE A 32 16.32 -4.86 -7.63
N VAL A 33 15.70 -5.85 -8.25
CA VAL A 33 15.74 -6.07 -9.70
C VAL A 33 14.59 -5.31 -10.31
N ARG A 34 14.88 -4.38 -11.22
CA ARG A 34 13.89 -3.54 -11.89
C ARG A 34 13.53 -4.11 -13.25
N LYS A 35 12.24 -4.06 -13.61
CA LYS A 35 11.69 -4.47 -14.89
C LYS A 35 10.57 -3.53 -15.30
N ASP A 36 10.76 -2.84 -16.40
CA ASP A 36 9.70 -2.03 -17.00
C ASP A 36 8.64 -2.92 -17.63
N TRP A 37 7.42 -2.44 -17.64
CA TRP A 37 6.31 -3.06 -18.33
C TRP A 37 5.39 -2.01 -18.95
N GLU A 38 4.77 -2.39 -20.05
CA GLU A 38 3.80 -1.58 -20.77
C GLU A 38 2.41 -2.21 -20.65
N ARG A 39 1.39 -1.36 -20.62
CA ARG A 39 -0.02 -1.77 -20.62
C ARG A 39 -0.60 -1.56 -22.00
N PRO A 40 -1.20 -2.59 -22.66
CA PRO A 40 -1.79 -2.46 -23.99
C PRO A 40 -2.86 -1.36 -24.12
N GLY A 41 -3.54 -1.04 -23.00
CA GLY A 41 -4.55 0.03 -22.93
C GLY A 41 -3.99 1.42 -22.64
N GLY A 42 -2.66 1.59 -22.57
CA GLY A 42 -1.97 2.85 -22.36
C GLY A 42 -1.26 2.97 -21.02
N GLY A 43 -0.04 3.49 -21.06
CA GLY A 43 0.86 3.63 -19.91
C GLY A 43 1.58 2.33 -19.56
N GLY A 44 2.09 2.26 -18.35
CA GLY A 44 2.89 1.14 -17.86
C GLY A 44 3.42 1.36 -16.45
N GLY A 45 4.57 0.83 -16.17
CA GLY A 45 5.20 1.01 -14.88
C GLY A 45 6.55 0.34 -14.79
N GLU A 46 7.13 0.40 -13.61
CA GLU A 46 8.35 -0.30 -13.25
C GLU A 46 8.08 -1.21 -12.05
N MET A 47 8.21 -2.49 -12.26
CA MET A 47 8.26 -3.49 -11.19
C MET A 47 9.65 -3.51 -10.60
N SER A 48 9.76 -3.62 -9.28
CA SER A 48 11.01 -3.64 -8.55
C SER A 48 10.91 -4.70 -7.45
N GLU A 49 11.52 -5.87 -7.65
CA GLU A 49 11.47 -7.01 -6.71
C GLU A 49 12.82 -7.24 -6.03
N LEU A 50 12.79 -7.42 -4.72
CA LEU A 50 13.92 -7.81 -3.89
C LEU A 50 13.74 -9.27 -3.42
N ARG A 51 14.82 -10.08 -3.55
CA ARG A 51 15.02 -11.33 -2.82
C ARG A 51 16.36 -11.25 -2.13
N GLY A 52 16.32 -11.19 -0.80
CA GLY A 52 17.49 -10.86 0.00
C GLY A 52 17.69 -11.74 1.22
N VAL A 53 18.58 -11.29 2.06
CA VAL A 53 18.95 -11.99 3.31
C VAL A 53 17.90 -11.73 4.39
N LEU A 54 17.55 -10.46 4.58
CA LEU A 54 16.55 -10.01 5.54
C LEU A 54 15.14 -10.18 4.98
N PHE A 55 14.92 -9.71 3.75
CA PHE A 55 13.64 -9.82 3.08
C PHE A 55 13.63 -11.02 2.14
N GLU A 56 12.86 -12.06 2.49
CA GLU A 56 12.74 -13.27 1.68
C GLU A 56 12.12 -12.96 0.31
N LYS A 57 11.17 -12.04 0.28
CA LYS A 57 10.64 -11.39 -0.92
C LYS A 57 10.10 -10.02 -0.55
N GLY A 58 10.24 -9.08 -1.44
CA GLY A 58 9.58 -7.80 -1.35
C GLY A 58 9.51 -7.12 -2.71
N GLY A 59 8.68 -6.12 -2.81
CA GLY A 59 8.60 -5.32 -4.02
C GLY A 59 8.14 -3.90 -3.72
N CYS A 60 8.62 -2.97 -4.55
CA CYS A 60 8.22 -1.56 -4.51
C CYS A 60 8.00 -1.09 -5.95
N ASN A 61 6.78 -1.17 -6.41
CA ASN A 61 6.40 -0.89 -7.79
C ASN A 61 5.92 0.53 -7.96
N PHE A 62 6.23 1.10 -9.12
CA PHE A 62 5.62 2.33 -9.62
C PHE A 62 4.76 1.99 -10.83
N SER A 63 3.59 2.62 -10.95
CA SER A 63 2.72 2.53 -12.13
C SER A 63 2.21 3.90 -12.54
N SER A 64 2.05 4.08 -13.85
CA SER A 64 1.36 5.21 -14.46
C SER A 64 0.60 4.70 -15.69
N VAL A 65 -0.72 4.63 -15.55
CA VAL A 65 -1.60 4.04 -16.54
C VAL A 65 -2.73 5.00 -16.91
N HIS A 66 -3.21 4.90 -18.12
CA HIS A 66 -4.36 5.66 -18.58
C HIS A 66 -5.22 4.81 -19.51
N GLY A 67 -6.42 5.25 -19.80
CA GLY A 67 -7.31 4.56 -20.72
C GLY A 67 -8.57 5.37 -21.02
N GLU A 68 -9.30 4.93 -22.02
CA GLU A 68 -10.50 5.62 -22.51
C GLU A 68 -11.72 5.46 -21.57
N ARG A 69 -11.73 4.41 -20.75
CA ARG A 69 -12.84 4.11 -19.83
C ARG A 69 -12.33 3.67 -18.47
N TYR A 70 -12.80 4.34 -17.43
CA TYR A 70 -12.53 3.96 -16.04
C TYR A 70 -13.22 2.61 -15.74
N PRO A 71 -12.47 1.60 -15.22
CA PRO A 71 -12.95 0.23 -15.16
C PRO A 71 -13.81 -0.09 -13.93
N THR A 72 -13.95 0.84 -12.99
CA THR A 72 -14.68 0.62 -11.74
C THR A 72 -15.68 1.74 -11.48
N VAL A 73 -16.61 1.48 -10.56
CA VAL A 73 -17.53 2.50 -10.04
C VAL A 73 -17.13 2.80 -8.61
N PRO A 74 -16.98 4.07 -8.21
CA PRO A 74 -16.73 4.44 -6.83
C PRO A 74 -17.87 3.97 -5.92
N GLU A 75 -17.54 3.43 -4.77
CA GLU A 75 -18.50 2.93 -3.79
C GLU A 75 -18.46 3.76 -2.51
N GLY A 76 -19.61 3.93 -1.89
CA GLY A 76 -19.77 4.57 -0.59
C GLY A 76 -20.33 5.98 -0.65
N LYS A 77 -21.01 6.37 0.44
CA LYS A 77 -21.46 7.74 0.68
C LYS A 77 -20.59 8.34 1.77
N ALA A 78 -20.06 9.52 1.52
CA ALA A 78 -19.32 10.28 2.52
C ALA A 78 -20.27 10.81 3.60
N SER A 79 -19.89 10.67 4.86
CA SER A 79 -20.52 11.34 5.99
C SER A 79 -20.12 12.83 6.02
N GLU A 80 -20.79 13.64 6.84
CA GLU A 80 -20.35 15.03 7.05
C GLU A 80 -18.91 15.12 7.60
N ALA A 81 -18.52 14.17 8.45
CA ALA A 81 -17.16 14.08 8.95
C ALA A 81 -16.16 13.77 7.83
N ASP A 82 -16.51 12.84 6.94
CA ASP A 82 -15.68 12.53 5.77
C ASP A 82 -15.49 13.74 4.85
N LEU A 83 -16.59 14.49 4.61
CA LEU A 83 -16.53 15.70 3.78
C LEU A 83 -15.62 16.78 4.37
N ARG A 84 -15.61 16.95 5.72
CA ARG A 84 -14.66 17.88 6.40
C ARG A 84 -13.20 17.46 6.21
N LEU A 85 -12.94 16.17 6.13
CA LEU A 85 -11.59 15.62 5.86
C LEU A 85 -11.21 15.62 4.37
N GLY A 86 -12.09 16.11 3.49
CA GLY A 86 -11.88 16.13 2.05
C GLY A 86 -12.16 14.80 1.36
N ILE A 87 -12.80 13.83 2.04
CA ILE A 87 -13.20 12.54 1.51
C ILE A 87 -14.51 12.69 0.75
N ARG A 88 -14.48 12.52 -0.57
CA ARG A 88 -15.66 12.56 -1.42
C ARG A 88 -15.49 11.63 -2.61
N ALA A 89 -16.13 10.48 -2.58
CA ALA A 89 -16.24 9.65 -3.77
C ALA A 89 -16.99 10.43 -4.87
N PRO A 90 -16.49 10.42 -6.13
CA PRO A 90 -17.26 10.98 -7.24
C PRO A 90 -18.56 10.17 -7.44
N ALA A 91 -19.60 10.84 -7.89
CA ALA A 91 -20.83 10.15 -8.23
C ALA A 91 -20.63 9.21 -9.42
N PRO A 92 -21.34 8.08 -9.51
CA PRO A 92 -21.19 7.13 -10.62
C PRO A 92 -21.28 7.78 -12.01
N GLU A 93 -22.18 8.75 -12.17
CA GLU A 93 -22.38 9.51 -13.41
C GLU A 93 -21.21 10.45 -13.76
N GLU A 94 -20.42 10.87 -12.77
CA GLU A 94 -19.23 11.72 -13.00
C GLU A 94 -18.06 10.93 -13.62
N VAL A 95 -18.05 9.60 -13.46
CA VAL A 95 -16.93 8.72 -13.87
C VAL A 95 -17.32 7.67 -14.90
N ALA A 96 -18.60 7.36 -15.07
CA ALA A 96 -19.05 6.34 -15.99
C ALA A 96 -18.65 6.65 -17.44
N GLY A 97 -17.89 5.74 -18.06
CA GLY A 97 -17.46 5.88 -19.46
C GLY A 97 -16.41 6.97 -19.70
N GLN A 98 -15.93 7.65 -18.64
CA GLN A 98 -14.93 8.71 -18.76
C GLN A 98 -13.51 8.14 -18.91
N PRO A 99 -12.62 8.85 -19.64
CA PRO A 99 -11.21 8.52 -19.66
C PRO A 99 -10.58 8.69 -18.29
N PHE A 100 -9.54 7.90 -18.00
CA PHE A 100 -8.87 7.94 -16.71
C PHE A 100 -7.34 8.02 -16.84
N PHE A 101 -6.73 8.51 -15.78
CA PHE A 101 -5.31 8.42 -15.50
C PHE A 101 -5.15 7.97 -14.05
N ALA A 102 -4.23 7.04 -13.80
CA ALA A 102 -3.92 6.55 -12.46
C ALA A 102 -2.41 6.34 -12.32
N THR A 103 -1.84 6.88 -11.25
CA THR A 103 -0.42 6.67 -10.92
C THR A 103 -0.27 6.37 -9.43
N GLY A 104 0.74 5.58 -9.08
CA GLY A 104 0.96 5.21 -7.70
C GLY A 104 2.23 4.42 -7.43
N VAL A 105 2.52 4.31 -6.14
CA VAL A 105 3.54 3.41 -5.59
C VAL A 105 2.84 2.36 -4.75
N SER A 106 3.24 1.10 -4.92
CA SER A 106 2.76 -0.02 -4.12
C SER A 106 3.94 -0.84 -3.63
N LEU A 107 3.96 -1.15 -2.34
CA LEU A 107 5.03 -1.90 -1.69
C LEU A 107 4.47 -2.96 -0.77
N VAL A 108 5.09 -4.13 -0.80
CA VAL A 108 4.95 -5.16 0.25
C VAL A 108 6.32 -5.77 0.52
N MET A 109 6.67 -5.93 1.81
CA MET A 109 7.89 -6.61 2.24
C MET A 109 7.54 -7.83 3.09
N HIS A 110 8.07 -9.00 2.70
CA HIS A 110 7.94 -10.28 3.42
C HIS A 110 9.29 -10.67 4.04
N PRO A 111 9.53 -10.32 5.32
CA PRO A 111 10.78 -10.65 5.99
C PRO A 111 10.95 -12.15 6.22
N ARG A 112 12.20 -12.62 6.25
CA ARG A 112 12.53 -14.02 6.55
C ARG A 112 12.22 -14.38 8.00
N SER A 113 12.65 -13.52 8.95
CA SER A 113 12.36 -13.72 10.36
C SER A 113 10.86 -13.60 10.64
N PRO A 114 10.27 -14.55 11.39
CA PRO A 114 8.89 -14.46 11.84
C PRO A 114 8.59 -13.23 12.69
N PHE A 115 9.58 -12.71 13.38
CA PHE A 115 9.41 -11.59 14.32
C PHE A 115 9.53 -10.22 13.70
N VAL A 116 10.05 -10.13 12.45
CA VAL A 116 9.97 -8.89 11.67
C VAL A 116 8.62 -8.86 10.96
N PRO A 117 7.81 -7.81 11.15
CA PRO A 117 6.48 -7.77 10.57
C PRO A 117 6.48 -7.59 9.05
N VAL A 118 5.50 -8.18 8.39
CA VAL A 118 5.14 -7.82 7.01
C VAL A 118 4.57 -6.41 7.01
N VAL A 119 4.90 -5.63 6.00
CA VAL A 119 4.41 -4.26 5.83
C VAL A 119 3.92 -4.04 4.42
N HIS A 120 2.85 -3.27 4.28
CA HIS A 120 2.30 -2.78 3.03
C HIS A 120 2.31 -1.26 3.02
N LEU A 121 2.55 -0.66 1.87
CA LEU A 121 2.33 0.76 1.57
C LEU A 121 1.71 0.89 0.19
N ASN A 122 0.71 1.74 0.07
CA ASN A 122 0.20 2.20 -1.21
C ASN A 122 -0.08 3.70 -1.14
N VAL A 123 0.34 4.44 -2.13
CA VAL A 123 -0.10 5.81 -2.40
C VAL A 123 -0.45 5.92 -3.87
N ARG A 124 -1.60 6.52 -4.16
CA ARG A 124 -2.12 6.61 -5.52
C ARG A 124 -2.83 7.93 -5.80
N TYR A 125 -2.78 8.36 -7.03
CA TYR A 125 -3.57 9.45 -7.59
C TYR A 125 -4.40 8.92 -8.74
N ILE A 126 -5.66 9.28 -8.77
CA ILE A 126 -6.61 8.88 -9.81
C ILE A 126 -7.32 10.13 -10.33
N GLU A 127 -7.41 10.23 -11.65
CA GLU A 127 -8.14 11.28 -12.35
C GLU A 127 -9.09 10.62 -13.34
N VAL A 128 -10.36 10.97 -13.31
CA VAL A 128 -11.41 10.43 -14.18
C VAL A 128 -12.30 11.59 -14.64
N GLY A 129 -12.30 11.90 -15.92
CA GLY A 129 -13.00 13.08 -16.41
C GLY A 129 -12.56 14.36 -15.69
N GLN A 130 -13.46 15.00 -14.97
CA GLN A 130 -13.18 16.20 -14.16
C GLN A 130 -12.89 15.87 -12.69
N ALA A 131 -13.15 14.65 -12.24
CA ALA A 131 -12.88 14.23 -10.89
C ALA A 131 -11.42 13.82 -10.70
N ALA A 132 -10.82 14.17 -9.55
CA ALA A 132 -9.49 13.72 -9.19
C ALA A 132 -9.35 13.56 -7.68
N TRP A 133 -8.69 12.48 -7.26
CA TRP A 133 -8.50 12.19 -5.84
C TRP A 133 -7.22 11.40 -5.56
N PHE A 134 -6.81 11.44 -4.31
CA PHE A 134 -5.78 10.58 -3.78
C PHE A 134 -6.37 9.46 -2.93
N GLY A 135 -5.71 8.31 -2.93
CA GLY A 135 -5.94 7.20 -2.04
C GLY A 135 -4.63 6.59 -1.59
N GLY A 136 -4.69 5.79 -0.55
CA GLY A 136 -3.49 5.12 -0.07
C GLY A 136 -3.69 4.53 1.32
N GLY A 137 -2.57 4.13 1.89
CA GLY A 137 -2.50 3.58 3.23
C GLY A 137 -1.22 2.80 3.45
N THR A 138 -0.99 2.48 4.69
CA THR A 138 0.09 1.58 5.12
C THR A 138 -0.40 0.80 6.32
N ASP A 139 -0.11 -0.49 6.36
CA ASP A 139 -0.50 -1.37 7.45
C ASP A 139 0.60 -2.37 7.78
N LEU A 140 0.56 -2.83 9.04
CA LEU A 140 1.53 -3.75 9.59
C LEU A 140 0.85 -5.10 9.87
N THR A 141 1.44 -6.18 9.34
CA THR A 141 0.93 -7.55 9.51
C THR A 141 1.98 -8.43 10.18
N PRO A 142 2.15 -8.34 11.51
CA PRO A 142 3.04 -9.22 12.25
C PRO A 142 2.40 -10.61 12.43
N PHE A 143 3.22 -11.65 12.40
CA PHE A 143 2.84 -12.98 12.89
C PHE A 143 2.74 -12.97 14.43
N ALA A 144 3.73 -12.39 15.12
CA ALA A 144 3.75 -12.21 16.56
C ALA A 144 3.83 -10.70 16.86
N PRO A 145 2.73 -10.04 17.22
CA PRO A 145 2.73 -8.62 17.49
C PRO A 145 3.45 -8.29 18.81
N PHE A 146 4.28 -7.26 18.78
CA PHE A 146 4.88 -6.62 19.96
C PHE A 146 4.20 -5.28 20.18
N GLU A 147 3.79 -5.00 21.42
CA GLU A 147 3.08 -3.75 21.76
C GLU A 147 3.91 -2.51 21.43
N GLU A 148 5.21 -2.53 21.74
CA GLU A 148 6.10 -1.41 21.45
C GLU A 148 6.26 -1.12 19.95
N ASP A 149 6.27 -2.16 19.10
CA ASP A 149 6.35 -2.02 17.65
C ASP A 149 5.05 -1.48 17.10
N THR A 150 3.93 -1.99 17.58
CA THR A 150 2.59 -1.51 17.24
C THR A 150 2.44 -0.03 17.63
N ALA A 151 2.82 0.32 18.85
CA ALA A 151 2.77 1.70 19.35
C ALA A 151 3.65 2.65 18.53
N HIS A 152 4.88 2.24 18.19
CA HIS A 152 5.79 3.01 17.37
C HIS A 152 5.22 3.27 15.97
N PHE A 153 4.73 2.20 15.31
CA PHE A 153 4.17 2.30 13.95
C PHE A 153 2.97 3.25 13.91
N HIS A 154 2.02 3.05 14.81
CA HIS A 154 0.84 3.90 14.93
C HIS A 154 1.16 5.33 15.37
N GLY A 155 2.17 5.52 16.23
CA GLY A 155 2.67 6.83 16.64
C GLY A 155 3.18 7.65 15.47
N ALA A 156 4.04 7.06 14.63
CA ALA A 156 4.57 7.71 13.43
C ALA A 156 3.46 8.08 12.41
N LEU A 157 2.42 7.25 12.28
CA LEU A 157 1.28 7.53 11.41
C LEU A 157 0.37 8.62 11.99
N ARG A 158 0.16 8.64 13.30
CA ARG A 158 -0.62 9.68 13.97
C ARG A 158 0.05 11.05 13.85
N GLU A 159 1.37 11.11 13.96
CA GLU A 159 2.15 12.33 13.79
C GLU A 159 1.90 12.97 12.42
N VAL A 160 1.90 12.19 11.35
CA VAL A 160 1.72 12.71 9.98
C VAL A 160 0.27 13.02 9.63
N CYS A 161 -0.69 12.27 10.21
CA CYS A 161 -2.12 12.46 9.94
C CYS A 161 -2.75 13.59 10.77
N GLY A 162 -2.23 13.85 11.98
CA GLY A 162 -2.97 14.53 13.03
C GLY A 162 -4.10 13.66 13.60
N ASP A 163 -4.62 14.00 14.78
CA ASP A 163 -5.55 13.15 15.52
C ASP A 163 -6.84 12.83 14.77
N GLU A 164 -7.45 13.80 14.11
CA GLU A 164 -8.74 13.64 13.43
C GLU A 164 -8.65 12.71 12.22
N ARG A 165 -7.70 12.99 11.29
CA ARG A 165 -7.46 12.12 10.13
C ARG A 165 -7.02 10.73 10.57
N TYR A 166 -6.12 10.65 11.56
CA TYR A 166 -5.65 9.36 12.07
C TYR A 166 -6.78 8.51 12.61
N ALA A 167 -7.66 9.04 13.45
CA ALA A 167 -8.78 8.29 14.00
C ALA A 167 -9.68 7.72 12.89
N ARG A 168 -10.01 8.54 11.87
CA ARG A 168 -10.82 8.12 10.74
C ARG A 168 -10.12 7.09 9.87
N PHE A 169 -8.85 7.33 9.50
CA PHE A 169 -8.11 6.45 8.60
C PHE A 169 -7.70 5.14 9.26
N SER A 170 -7.41 5.15 10.56
CA SER A 170 -7.14 3.94 11.33
C SER A 170 -8.38 3.05 11.46
N GLN A 171 -9.57 3.64 11.72
CA GLN A 171 -10.80 2.86 11.69
C GLN A 171 -11.08 2.29 10.30
N TRP A 172 -10.88 3.10 9.25
CA TRP A 172 -11.08 2.63 7.87
C TRP A 172 -10.11 1.50 7.49
N ALA A 173 -8.85 1.55 7.98
CA ALA A 173 -7.90 0.46 7.81
C ALA A 173 -8.38 -0.85 8.45
N LYS A 174 -8.93 -0.80 9.66
CA LYS A 174 -9.50 -1.97 10.34
C LYS A 174 -10.64 -2.58 9.53
N ASP A 175 -11.55 -1.75 9.05
CA ASP A 175 -12.70 -2.19 8.25
C ASP A 175 -12.24 -2.77 6.90
N TYR A 176 -11.26 -2.12 6.26
CA TYR A 176 -10.77 -2.51 4.94
C TYR A 176 -9.97 -3.82 4.97
N PHE A 177 -9.07 -3.98 5.94
CA PHE A 177 -8.19 -5.15 6.04
C PHE A 177 -8.80 -6.31 6.83
N PHE A 178 -10.10 -6.29 7.11
CA PHE A 178 -10.80 -7.36 7.78
C PHE A 178 -11.00 -8.57 6.86
N ILE A 179 -10.60 -9.75 7.33
CA ILE A 179 -10.73 -11.02 6.59
C ILE A 179 -12.06 -11.65 6.99
N THR A 180 -13.11 -11.36 6.23
CA THR A 180 -14.49 -11.70 6.59
C THR A 180 -14.69 -13.20 6.84
N HIS A 181 -14.20 -14.07 5.96
CA HIS A 181 -14.37 -15.52 6.12
C HIS A 181 -13.53 -16.14 7.26
N ARG A 182 -12.58 -15.39 7.81
CA ARG A 182 -11.80 -15.75 9.00
C ARG A 182 -12.29 -15.07 10.27
N ASN A 183 -13.22 -14.12 10.15
CA ASN A 183 -13.67 -13.25 11.23
C ASN A 183 -12.50 -12.65 12.03
N SER A 184 -11.49 -12.11 11.34
CA SER A 184 -10.28 -11.59 11.96
C SER A 184 -9.67 -10.44 11.17
N GLU A 185 -8.95 -9.56 11.84
CA GLU A 185 -8.11 -8.54 11.21
C GLU A 185 -6.90 -9.20 10.53
N ARG A 186 -6.41 -8.60 9.44
CA ARG A 186 -5.20 -9.05 8.72
C ARG A 186 -3.93 -8.89 9.55
N GLY A 187 -3.85 -7.81 10.34
CA GLY A 187 -2.69 -7.47 11.16
C GLY A 187 -3.07 -6.56 12.32
N VAL A 188 -2.19 -5.67 12.72
CA VAL A 188 -2.43 -4.70 13.80
C VAL A 188 -2.97 -3.37 13.28
N GLY A 189 -3.33 -3.30 11.99
CA GLY A 189 -3.86 -2.11 11.34
C GLY A 189 -2.76 -1.14 10.87
N GLY A 190 -3.13 0.10 10.78
CA GLY A 190 -2.37 1.21 10.25
C GLY A 190 -3.32 2.33 9.85
N ILE A 191 -3.18 2.86 8.64
CA ILE A 191 -4.09 3.82 8.04
C ILE A 191 -4.51 3.37 6.64
N PHE A 192 -5.76 3.68 6.30
CA PHE A 192 -6.28 3.57 4.93
C PHE A 192 -7.14 4.79 4.62
N PHE A 193 -6.99 5.36 3.45
CA PHE A 193 -7.80 6.46 2.95
C PHE A 193 -8.02 6.33 1.45
N ASP A 194 -9.17 6.81 1.00
CA ASP A 194 -9.51 6.91 -0.40
C ASP A 194 -10.37 8.13 -0.67
N TYR A 195 -10.53 8.50 -1.93
CA TYR A 195 -11.37 9.62 -2.35
C TYR A 195 -11.03 10.97 -1.67
N LEU A 196 -9.78 11.16 -1.22
CA LEU A 196 -9.33 12.48 -0.80
C LEU A 196 -9.25 13.39 -2.03
N ARG A 197 -10.17 14.37 -2.12
CA ARG A 197 -10.25 15.27 -3.25
C ARG A 197 -8.91 15.94 -3.52
N ALA A 198 -8.45 15.86 -4.76
CA ALA A 198 -7.14 16.37 -5.14
C ALA A 198 -7.01 17.87 -4.94
N SER A 199 -6.04 18.26 -4.13
CA SER A 199 -5.59 19.61 -3.88
C SER A 199 -4.09 19.58 -3.58
N GLU A 200 -3.44 20.73 -3.60
CA GLU A 200 -2.02 20.85 -3.20
C GLU A 200 -1.78 20.41 -1.76
N GLU A 201 -2.69 20.76 -0.84
CA GLU A 201 -2.64 20.33 0.57
C GLU A 201 -2.69 18.81 0.69
N ILE A 202 -3.64 18.16 -0.01
CA ILE A 202 -3.77 16.71 0.04
C ILE A 202 -2.60 16.01 -0.66
N PHE A 203 -2.06 16.59 -1.71
CA PHE A 203 -0.85 16.07 -2.35
C PHE A 203 0.35 16.09 -1.40
N GLN A 204 0.56 17.20 -0.69
CA GLN A 204 1.61 17.29 0.33
C GLN A 204 1.38 16.29 1.48
N PHE A 205 0.14 16.13 1.93
CA PHE A 205 -0.22 15.11 2.94
C PHE A 205 0.16 13.71 2.48
N VAL A 206 -0.17 13.34 1.24
CA VAL A 206 0.15 12.00 0.69
C VAL A 206 1.65 11.77 0.57
N GLN A 207 2.42 12.80 0.18
CA GLN A 207 3.89 12.74 0.19
C GLN A 207 4.42 12.52 1.61
N ASN A 208 3.90 13.25 2.59
CA ASN A 208 4.30 13.11 4.00
C ASN A 208 3.99 11.70 4.54
N VAL A 209 2.86 11.09 4.15
CA VAL A 209 2.54 9.69 4.50
C VAL A 209 3.57 8.73 3.90
N GLY A 210 3.93 8.92 2.63
CA GLY A 210 4.98 8.14 1.99
C GLY A 210 6.33 8.26 2.67
N ASP A 211 6.74 9.47 3.03
CA ASP A 211 8.01 9.74 3.72
C ASP A 211 8.03 9.22 5.17
N ALA A 212 6.86 9.20 5.84
CA ALA A 212 6.73 8.62 7.18
C ALA A 212 6.94 7.10 7.21
N PHE A 213 6.73 6.40 6.08
CA PHE A 213 6.83 4.94 6.00
C PHE A 213 8.17 4.41 6.54
N LEU A 214 9.29 4.98 6.09
CA LEU A 214 10.61 4.51 6.54
C LEU A 214 10.83 4.76 8.03
N ARG A 215 10.36 5.87 8.58
CA ARG A 215 10.42 6.18 10.02
C ARG A 215 9.53 5.23 10.84
N ALA A 216 8.41 4.82 10.29
CA ALA A 216 7.49 3.90 10.94
C ALA A 216 7.99 2.45 10.92
N TYR A 217 8.63 2.00 9.85
CA TYR A 217 8.95 0.58 9.64
C TYR A 217 10.40 0.19 9.95
N VAL A 218 11.38 1.00 9.55
CA VAL A 218 12.80 0.65 9.69
C VAL A 218 13.22 0.34 11.14
N PRO A 219 12.81 1.13 12.16
CA PRO A 219 13.15 0.82 13.55
C PRO A 219 12.62 -0.53 14.05
N LEU A 220 11.47 -0.98 13.53
CA LEU A 220 10.90 -2.29 13.88
C LEU A 220 11.78 -3.40 13.32
N VAL A 221 12.22 -3.26 12.08
CA VAL A 221 13.12 -4.21 11.43
C VAL A 221 14.45 -4.31 12.19
N GLU A 222 15.08 -3.17 12.46
CA GLU A 222 16.36 -3.08 13.18
C GLU A 222 16.27 -3.72 14.59
N ARG A 223 15.14 -3.57 15.27
CA ARG A 223 14.89 -4.17 16.58
C ARG A 223 14.70 -5.68 16.54
N ARG A 224 14.05 -6.21 15.48
CA ARG A 224 13.60 -7.61 15.41
C ARG A 224 14.44 -8.53 14.52
N GLN A 225 15.25 -8.01 13.62
CA GLN A 225 15.97 -8.83 12.62
C GLN A 225 16.91 -9.89 13.21
N LEU A 226 17.47 -9.65 14.40
CA LEU A 226 18.38 -10.57 15.09
C LEU A 226 17.67 -11.44 16.14
N THR A 227 16.35 -11.33 16.30
CA THR A 227 15.58 -12.16 17.22
C THR A 227 15.61 -13.61 16.75
N THR A 228 16.10 -14.51 17.61
CA THR A 228 16.13 -15.94 17.32
C THR A 228 14.74 -16.53 17.28
N TYR A 229 14.52 -17.46 16.38
CA TYR A 229 13.22 -18.12 16.22
C TYR A 229 13.37 -19.63 16.01
N THR A 230 12.33 -20.36 16.30
CA THR A 230 12.23 -21.81 16.13
C THR A 230 11.58 -22.17 14.80
N GLU A 231 11.68 -23.44 14.39
CA GLU A 231 10.95 -23.95 13.24
C GLU A 231 9.42 -23.82 13.43
N ASN A 232 8.93 -23.96 14.66
CA ASN A 232 7.51 -23.74 14.95
C ASN A 232 7.07 -22.29 14.67
N ASP A 233 7.90 -21.30 15.03
CA ASP A 233 7.62 -19.89 14.72
C ASP A 233 7.57 -19.68 13.20
N ARG A 234 8.49 -20.33 12.47
CA ARG A 234 8.49 -20.28 11.01
C ARG A 234 7.23 -20.89 10.41
N GLN A 235 6.80 -22.06 10.86
CA GLN A 235 5.59 -22.71 10.37
C GLN A 235 4.34 -21.86 10.66
N ASN A 236 4.27 -21.24 11.82
CA ASN A 236 3.18 -20.33 12.16
C ASN A 236 3.20 -19.07 11.29
N GLN A 237 4.37 -18.50 10.99
CA GLN A 237 4.48 -17.39 10.03
C GLN A 237 3.94 -17.79 8.64
N LEU A 238 4.25 -19.01 8.15
CA LEU A 238 3.76 -19.47 6.85
C LEU A 238 2.23 -19.60 6.82
N ARG A 239 1.61 -20.09 7.90
CA ARG A 239 0.14 -20.12 8.04
C ARG A 239 -0.46 -18.71 8.07
N TRP A 240 0.21 -17.78 8.75
CA TRP A 240 -0.24 -16.38 8.78
C TRP A 240 -0.14 -15.71 7.40
N ARG A 241 0.90 -16.03 6.64
CA ARG A 241 1.04 -15.62 5.24
C ARG A 241 -0.07 -16.18 4.34
N GLY A 242 -0.59 -17.38 4.63
CA GLY A 242 -1.76 -17.93 3.95
C GLY A 242 -2.97 -16.99 4.06
N ARG A 243 -3.27 -16.49 5.28
CA ARG A 243 -4.35 -15.51 5.50
C ARG A 243 -4.11 -14.20 4.77
N TYR A 244 -2.87 -13.74 4.71
CA TYR A 244 -2.49 -12.56 3.92
C TYR A 244 -2.80 -12.76 2.42
N VAL A 245 -2.48 -13.93 1.87
CA VAL A 245 -2.80 -14.29 0.48
C VAL A 245 -4.32 -14.34 0.25
N GLU A 246 -5.07 -14.95 1.16
CA GLU A 246 -6.53 -15.00 1.10
C GLU A 246 -7.12 -13.58 0.98
N PHE A 247 -6.66 -12.64 1.82
CA PHE A 247 -7.11 -11.26 1.74
C PHE A 247 -6.79 -10.63 0.39
N ASN A 248 -5.54 -10.72 -0.07
CA ASN A 248 -5.11 -10.09 -1.31
C ASN A 248 -5.84 -10.62 -2.55
N LEU A 249 -6.14 -11.92 -2.61
CA LEU A 249 -6.81 -12.50 -3.76
C LEU A 249 -8.33 -12.34 -3.74
N ILE A 250 -8.94 -12.26 -2.55
CA ILE A 250 -10.41 -12.27 -2.41
C ILE A 250 -10.97 -10.84 -2.21
N TYR A 251 -10.29 -10.02 -1.41
CA TYR A 251 -10.86 -8.76 -0.93
C TYR A 251 -10.11 -7.50 -1.37
N ASP A 252 -8.80 -7.60 -1.72
CA ASP A 252 -8.03 -6.40 -2.02
C ASP A 252 -8.49 -5.71 -3.31
N ARG A 253 -9.10 -4.53 -3.15
CA ARG A 253 -9.61 -3.74 -4.28
C ARG A 253 -8.51 -3.33 -5.24
N GLY A 254 -7.28 -3.12 -4.76
CA GLY A 254 -6.13 -2.78 -5.60
C GLY A 254 -5.74 -3.93 -6.53
N THR A 255 -5.65 -5.15 -5.99
CA THR A 255 -5.43 -6.37 -6.77
C THR A 255 -6.54 -6.58 -7.81
N LEU A 256 -7.80 -6.49 -7.37
CA LEU A 256 -8.96 -6.67 -8.26
C LEU A 256 -9.03 -5.61 -9.35
N PHE A 257 -8.72 -4.35 -9.02
CA PHE A 257 -8.63 -3.26 -10.01
C PHE A 257 -7.52 -3.54 -11.03
N GLY A 258 -6.32 -3.91 -10.57
CA GLY A 258 -5.20 -4.24 -11.43
C GLY A 258 -5.53 -5.35 -12.43
N LEU A 259 -6.15 -6.43 -11.95
CA LEU A 259 -6.58 -7.56 -12.82
C LEU A 259 -7.66 -7.13 -13.82
N LYS A 260 -8.70 -6.41 -13.37
CA LYS A 260 -9.79 -5.92 -14.23
C LYS A 260 -9.33 -4.89 -15.27
N SER A 261 -8.34 -4.07 -14.94
CA SER A 261 -7.81 -3.05 -15.83
C SER A 261 -6.78 -3.58 -16.84
N GLY A 262 -6.46 -4.89 -16.82
CA GLY A 262 -5.44 -5.50 -17.68
C GLY A 262 -4.02 -5.10 -17.30
N GLY A 263 -3.76 -4.89 -16.01
CA GLY A 263 -2.43 -4.64 -15.48
C GLY A 263 -1.50 -5.85 -15.60
N ASN A 264 -0.20 -5.62 -15.41
CA ASN A 264 0.80 -6.69 -15.45
C ASN A 264 0.63 -7.62 -14.25
N ILE A 265 0.35 -8.91 -14.49
CA ILE A 265 0.06 -9.90 -13.45
C ILE A 265 1.25 -10.10 -12.50
N GLU A 266 2.48 -10.12 -13.00
CA GLU A 266 3.68 -10.25 -12.19
C GLU A 266 3.84 -9.06 -11.25
N ALA A 267 3.58 -7.85 -11.75
CA ALA A 267 3.63 -6.63 -10.94
C ALA A 267 2.54 -6.59 -9.88
N ILE A 268 1.34 -7.09 -10.18
CA ILE A 268 0.22 -7.19 -9.21
C ILE A 268 0.54 -8.23 -8.12
N PHE A 269 1.01 -9.42 -8.50
CA PHE A 269 1.32 -10.51 -7.57
C PHE A 269 2.70 -10.41 -6.90
N MET A 270 3.43 -9.32 -7.17
CA MET A 270 4.59 -8.96 -6.38
C MET A 270 4.29 -8.92 -4.88
N SER A 271 3.06 -8.52 -4.51
CA SER A 271 2.60 -8.42 -3.13
C SER A 271 2.48 -9.77 -2.39
N LEU A 272 2.45 -10.89 -3.11
CA LEU A 272 2.30 -12.20 -2.51
C LEU A 272 3.63 -12.73 -1.95
N PRO A 273 3.60 -13.41 -0.78
CA PRO A 273 4.80 -14.04 -0.21
C PRO A 273 5.33 -15.17 -1.07
N PRO A 274 6.63 -15.54 -0.94
CA PRO A 274 7.23 -16.61 -1.74
C PRO A 274 6.81 -18.02 -1.30
N LEU A 275 6.47 -18.15 -0.02
CA LEU A 275 6.05 -19.41 0.62
C LEU A 275 4.90 -19.14 1.57
N VAL A 276 3.93 -20.04 1.57
CA VAL A 276 2.75 -20.05 2.45
C VAL A 276 2.41 -21.47 2.87
N SER A 277 1.60 -21.61 3.92
CA SER A 277 0.92 -22.85 4.26
C SER A 277 -0.51 -22.57 4.77
N TRP A 278 -1.36 -23.59 4.69
CA TRP A 278 -2.71 -23.61 5.22
C TRP A 278 -2.88 -24.75 6.21
#